data_c45aed1e24716d6eb5d49de1ca814903
#
_entry.id   c45aed1e24716d6eb5d49de1ca814903
#
_cell.length_a   1.000
_cell.length_b   1.000
_cell.length_c   1.000
_cell.angle_alpha   90.00
_cell.angle_beta   90.00
_cell.angle_gamma   90.00
#
_symmetry.space_group_name_H-M   'P 1'
#
loop_
_entity.id
_entity.type
_entity.pdbx_description
1 polymer ?
#
loop_
_entity_poly.entity_id
_entity_poly.type
_entity_poly.pdbx_seq_one_letter_code
_entity_poly.pdbx_strand_id
1 'polypeptide(L)'
;MASIRVLKVVTHMDIRVLHIVTYMGRGGLETMLMNYYRHMDREKVQFDFLAHRQERAAYDNEIEALGGKIYRLPRLVPWSKSYLAALNQFFADHPEYKIVHVHQDCLSSVILKAAKKHGVPVRIAHSHSANQDKNLKYPLKLWYKRDIPKYTTNLLACGRDAGDWMFGGAPYQIVNNAIDVSAYTYSPIKRLEMRREMGLADELVIGHVGRFNQPKNHPFLLAIFAALLKKEPNATLLLVGGGEDMPKMQAKARELGIADHVRFLGVRSDVADLMQAMDVFAFPSLYEGLPVTMVEAQASGLPCIISDKVPPECILTEGLVLQEKTIWKNFLERDIISESNSCELYFEEKNIEAFVEKLDKLYPNIKFV
;
A
#
# COMPACT_ATOMS: atom_id res chain seq x y z
N MET A 1 15.20 -65.02 -8.06
CA MET A 1 14.41 -64.05 -7.28
C MET A 1 15.10 -62.70 -7.32
N ALA A 2 14.60 -61.78 -8.17
CA ALA A 2 15.19 -60.47 -8.34
C ALA A 2 14.54 -59.50 -7.35
N SER A 3 15.40 -58.95 -6.46
CA SER A 3 15.00 -57.96 -5.47
C SER A 3 14.70 -56.66 -6.12
N ILE A 4 13.43 -56.25 -6.13
CA ILE A 4 12.99 -54.91 -6.59
C ILE A 4 13.41 -53.92 -5.50
N ARG A 5 14.49 -53.19 -5.76
CA ARG A 5 14.78 -51.97 -4.97
C ARG A 5 13.74 -50.92 -5.30
N VAL A 6 12.81 -50.69 -4.39
CA VAL A 6 11.95 -49.54 -4.38
C VAL A 6 12.84 -48.31 -4.20
N LEU A 7 13.08 -47.56 -5.29
CA LEU A 7 13.63 -46.23 -5.21
C LEU A 7 12.65 -45.36 -4.40
N LYS A 8 13.04 -45.00 -3.18
CA LYS A 8 12.41 -43.91 -2.45
C LYS A 8 12.54 -42.67 -3.34
N VAL A 9 11.46 -42.29 -3.99
CA VAL A 9 11.31 -40.97 -4.55
C VAL A 9 11.43 -39.99 -3.38
N VAL A 10 12.54 -39.30 -3.30
CA VAL A 10 12.69 -38.14 -2.38
C VAL A 10 11.73 -37.11 -2.94
N THR A 11 10.52 -37.06 -2.41
CA THR A 11 9.61 -35.96 -2.62
C THR A 11 10.33 -34.72 -2.20
N HIS A 12 10.48 -33.75 -3.12
CA HIS A 12 10.94 -32.40 -2.80
C HIS A 12 10.14 -31.94 -1.60
N MET A 13 10.84 -31.61 -0.49
CA MET A 13 10.16 -31.01 0.65
C MET A 13 9.73 -29.63 0.21
N ASP A 14 8.43 -29.44 0.00
CA ASP A 14 7.84 -28.16 -0.28
C ASP A 14 8.22 -27.18 0.82
N ILE A 15 9.00 -26.19 0.47
CA ILE A 15 9.35 -25.11 1.42
C ILE A 15 8.08 -24.29 1.66
N ARG A 16 7.57 -24.34 2.91
CA ARG A 16 6.43 -23.50 3.29
C ARG A 16 6.90 -22.29 4.09
N VAL A 17 6.50 -21.10 3.64
CA VAL A 17 6.77 -19.83 4.30
C VAL A 17 5.49 -19.37 4.99
N LEU A 18 5.53 -19.21 6.30
CA LEU A 18 4.42 -18.65 7.06
C LEU A 18 4.51 -17.13 7.09
N HIS A 19 3.66 -16.46 6.33
CA HIS A 19 3.49 -15.01 6.37
C HIS A 19 2.56 -14.61 7.52
N ILE A 20 3.00 -13.69 8.36
CA ILE A 20 2.19 -13.21 9.48
C ILE A 20 1.74 -11.79 9.20
N VAL A 21 0.43 -11.62 9.05
CA VAL A 21 -0.23 -10.40 8.59
C VAL A 21 -1.38 -10.01 9.53
N THR A 22 -1.85 -8.78 9.42
CA THR A 22 -3.06 -8.37 10.16
C THR A 22 -4.31 -8.97 9.52
N TYR A 23 -4.41 -8.88 8.19
CA TYR A 23 -5.61 -9.27 7.44
C TYR A 23 -5.29 -9.34 5.96
N MET A 24 -5.73 -10.35 5.22
CA MET A 24 -5.49 -10.48 3.78
C MET A 24 -6.54 -9.73 2.93
N GLY A 25 -6.73 -8.43 3.24
CA GLY A 25 -7.58 -7.52 2.49
C GLY A 25 -6.91 -7.01 1.21
N ARG A 26 -7.45 -5.91 0.63
CA ARG A 26 -6.88 -5.27 -0.57
C ARG A 26 -6.06 -4.03 -0.18
N GLY A 27 -5.03 -4.22 0.62
CA GLY A 27 -4.03 -3.20 0.93
C GLY A 27 -2.73 -3.41 0.13
N GLY A 28 -1.83 -2.43 0.16
CA GLY A 28 -0.57 -2.51 -0.59
C GLY A 28 0.31 -3.70 -0.20
N LEU A 29 0.42 -4.00 1.09
CA LEU A 29 1.15 -5.16 1.60
C LEU A 29 0.55 -6.47 1.08
N GLU A 30 -0.75 -6.63 1.24
CA GLU A 30 -1.46 -7.85 0.88
C GLU A 30 -1.43 -8.07 -0.63
N THR A 31 -1.61 -7.00 -1.41
CA THR A 31 -1.49 -7.02 -2.87
C THR A 31 -0.08 -7.42 -3.30
N MET A 32 0.96 -6.86 -2.68
CA MET A 32 2.35 -7.24 -2.95
C MET A 32 2.59 -8.73 -2.67
N LEU A 33 2.13 -9.26 -1.53
CA LEU A 33 2.27 -10.68 -1.21
C LEU A 33 1.57 -11.57 -2.24
N MET A 34 0.35 -11.18 -2.68
CA MET A 34 -0.38 -11.92 -3.71
C MET A 34 0.29 -11.84 -5.08
N ASN A 35 0.89 -10.70 -5.43
CA ASN A 35 1.64 -10.57 -6.67
C ASN A 35 2.83 -11.54 -6.71
N TYR A 36 3.58 -11.65 -5.63
CA TYR A 36 4.62 -12.68 -5.52
C TYR A 36 4.04 -14.09 -5.57
N TYR A 37 2.96 -14.35 -4.81
CA TYR A 37 2.38 -15.69 -4.70
C TYR A 37 1.82 -16.22 -6.01
N ARG A 38 1.24 -15.36 -6.86
CA ARG A 38 0.75 -15.71 -8.18
C ARG A 38 1.86 -16.15 -9.16
N HIS A 39 3.04 -15.50 -9.05
CA HIS A 39 4.12 -15.64 -10.03
C HIS A 39 5.26 -16.56 -9.59
N MET A 40 5.26 -17.03 -8.34
CA MET A 40 6.28 -17.96 -7.86
C MET A 40 6.01 -19.41 -8.29
N ASP A 41 7.07 -20.22 -8.30
CA ASP A 41 6.98 -21.68 -8.48
C ASP A 41 6.45 -22.33 -7.20
N ARG A 42 5.13 -22.57 -7.14
CA ARG A 42 4.43 -23.11 -6.00
C ARG A 42 4.70 -24.61 -5.75
N GLU A 43 5.33 -25.31 -6.67
CA GLU A 43 5.81 -26.67 -6.44
C GLU A 43 7.08 -26.70 -5.58
N LYS A 44 7.85 -25.60 -5.59
CA LYS A 44 9.07 -25.46 -4.77
C LYS A 44 8.84 -24.71 -3.46
N VAL A 45 8.03 -23.65 -3.51
CA VAL A 45 7.78 -22.79 -2.35
C VAL A 45 6.29 -22.52 -2.26
N GLN A 46 5.71 -22.70 -1.07
CA GLN A 46 4.33 -22.39 -0.77
C GLN A 46 4.23 -21.29 0.28
N PHE A 47 3.23 -20.42 0.13
CA PHE A 47 2.88 -19.42 1.14
C PHE A 47 1.68 -19.87 1.96
N ASP A 48 1.82 -19.76 3.27
CA ASP A 48 0.73 -19.89 4.23
C ASP A 48 0.62 -18.59 5.02
N PHE A 49 -0.55 -18.34 5.58
CA PHE A 49 -0.84 -17.06 6.23
C PHE A 49 -1.38 -17.25 7.63
N LEU A 50 -0.84 -16.49 8.59
CA LEU A 50 -1.39 -16.33 9.92
C LEU A 50 -1.94 -14.92 10.07
N ALA A 51 -3.25 -14.78 10.08
CA ALA A 51 -3.96 -13.51 10.17
C ALA A 51 -4.45 -13.22 11.60
N HIS A 52 -4.51 -11.93 11.97
CA HIS A 52 -4.98 -11.46 13.28
C HIS A 52 -6.41 -10.89 13.24
N ARG A 53 -7.22 -11.36 12.27
CA ARG A 53 -8.64 -11.08 12.13
C ARG A 53 -9.38 -12.40 11.92
N GLN A 54 -10.59 -12.51 12.46
CA GLN A 54 -11.38 -13.75 12.40
C GLN A 54 -12.22 -13.84 11.13
N GLU A 55 -12.65 -12.70 10.61
CA GLU A 55 -13.47 -12.61 9.41
C GLU A 55 -12.69 -13.00 8.15
N ARG A 56 -13.39 -13.54 7.16
CA ARG A 56 -12.80 -13.83 5.83
C ARG A 56 -12.35 -12.54 5.15
N ALA A 57 -11.20 -12.62 4.52
CA ALA A 57 -10.58 -11.52 3.80
C ALA A 57 -10.78 -11.64 2.29
N ALA A 58 -10.53 -10.57 1.57
CA ALA A 58 -10.73 -10.50 0.12
C ALA A 58 -9.87 -11.48 -0.68
N TYR A 59 -8.69 -11.84 -0.18
CA TYR A 59 -7.77 -12.76 -0.85
C TYR A 59 -7.86 -14.20 -0.34
N ASP A 60 -8.67 -14.51 0.67
CA ASP A 60 -8.70 -15.84 1.27
C ASP A 60 -9.03 -16.95 0.26
N ASN A 61 -10.07 -16.76 -0.55
CA ASN A 61 -10.47 -17.76 -1.55
C ASN A 61 -9.36 -18.02 -2.57
N GLU A 62 -8.65 -16.98 -2.97
CA GLU A 62 -7.55 -17.08 -3.92
C GLU A 62 -6.34 -17.78 -3.29
N ILE A 63 -5.99 -17.45 -2.05
CA ILE A 63 -4.91 -18.11 -1.31
C ILE A 63 -5.18 -19.62 -1.22
N GLU A 64 -6.40 -19.99 -0.83
CA GLU A 64 -6.83 -21.40 -0.72
C GLU A 64 -6.77 -22.12 -2.08
N ALA A 65 -7.23 -21.45 -3.14
CA ALA A 65 -7.17 -22.00 -4.51
C ALA A 65 -5.73 -22.20 -5.03
N LEU A 66 -4.78 -21.36 -4.58
CA LEU A 66 -3.35 -21.49 -4.90
C LEU A 66 -2.62 -22.51 -4.01
N GLY A 67 -3.31 -23.18 -3.08
CA GLY A 67 -2.78 -24.22 -2.19
C GLY A 67 -2.23 -23.72 -0.86
N GLY A 68 -2.41 -22.44 -0.54
CA GLY A 68 -2.04 -21.83 0.73
C GLY A 68 -3.03 -22.13 1.84
N LYS A 69 -2.53 -22.17 3.08
CA LYS A 69 -3.33 -22.33 4.29
C LYS A 69 -3.49 -20.99 4.99
N ILE A 70 -4.65 -20.77 5.60
CA ILE A 70 -4.91 -19.56 6.39
C ILE A 70 -5.28 -19.95 7.80
N TYR A 71 -4.45 -19.48 8.75
CA TYR A 71 -4.68 -19.60 10.18
C TYR A 71 -5.13 -18.27 10.75
N ARG A 72 -5.90 -18.32 11.83
CA ARG A 72 -6.44 -17.13 12.46
C ARG A 72 -6.17 -17.10 13.95
N LEU A 73 -5.51 -16.05 14.41
CA LEU A 73 -5.35 -15.77 15.83
C LEU A 73 -6.20 -14.55 16.23
N PRO A 74 -6.49 -14.39 17.53
CA PRO A 74 -7.06 -13.16 18.04
C PRO A 74 -6.23 -11.94 17.67
N ARG A 75 -6.84 -10.73 17.72
CA ARG A 75 -6.14 -9.48 17.50
C ARG A 75 -4.83 -9.41 18.30
N LEU A 76 -3.75 -9.00 17.64
CA LEU A 76 -2.45 -8.82 18.26
C LEU A 76 -2.51 -7.75 19.35
N VAL A 77 -2.40 -8.21 20.60
CA VAL A 77 -2.30 -7.35 21.79
C VAL A 77 -1.08 -7.83 22.58
N PRO A 78 0.04 -7.11 22.54
CA PRO A 78 1.35 -7.61 23.03
C PRO A 78 1.39 -8.03 24.50
N TRP A 79 0.52 -7.47 25.33
CA TRP A 79 0.43 -7.76 26.78
C TRP A 79 -0.74 -8.72 27.14
N SER A 80 -1.53 -9.14 26.18
CA SER A 80 -2.62 -10.08 26.42
C SER A 80 -2.08 -11.49 26.66
N LYS A 81 -2.32 -12.03 27.86
CA LYS A 81 -1.92 -13.40 28.20
C LYS A 81 -2.59 -14.44 27.28
N SER A 82 -3.87 -14.22 26.93
CA SER A 82 -4.61 -15.12 26.02
C SER A 82 -4.04 -15.10 24.61
N TYR A 83 -3.72 -13.90 24.07
CA TYR A 83 -3.06 -13.81 22.76
C TYR A 83 -1.68 -14.52 22.77
N LEU A 84 -0.86 -14.24 23.79
CA LEU A 84 0.47 -14.83 23.88
C LEU A 84 0.41 -16.36 24.07
N ALA A 85 -0.59 -16.86 24.80
CA ALA A 85 -0.82 -18.30 24.92
C ALA A 85 -1.21 -18.92 23.57
N ALA A 86 -2.18 -18.32 22.85
CA ALA A 86 -2.60 -18.79 21.53
C ALA A 86 -1.46 -18.77 20.51
N LEU A 87 -0.63 -17.71 20.50
CA LEU A 87 0.54 -17.61 19.63
C LEU A 87 1.60 -18.69 19.93
N ASN A 88 1.88 -18.94 21.23
CA ASN A 88 2.82 -20.00 21.62
C ASN A 88 2.25 -21.39 21.29
N GLN A 89 0.94 -21.60 21.50
CA GLN A 89 0.29 -22.87 21.15
C GLN A 89 0.36 -23.12 19.64
N PHE A 90 0.09 -22.09 18.83
CA PHE A 90 0.21 -22.17 17.36
C PHE A 90 1.60 -22.68 16.93
N PHE A 91 2.68 -22.10 17.45
CA PHE A 91 4.04 -22.56 17.10
C PHE A 91 4.38 -23.93 17.65
N ALA A 92 3.79 -24.35 18.77
CA ALA A 92 3.95 -25.69 19.30
C ALA A 92 3.25 -26.74 18.42
N ASP A 93 2.05 -26.41 17.90
CA ASP A 93 1.24 -27.30 17.06
C ASP A 93 1.74 -27.36 15.59
N HIS A 94 2.52 -26.37 15.17
CA HIS A 94 3.01 -26.22 13.79
C HIS A 94 4.54 -26.16 13.67
N PRO A 95 5.27 -27.22 14.13
CA PRO A 95 6.72 -27.28 14.06
C PRO A 95 7.27 -27.42 12.62
N GLU A 96 6.40 -27.68 11.65
CA GLU A 96 6.74 -27.76 10.22
C GLU A 96 7.18 -26.41 9.65
N TYR A 97 6.74 -25.27 10.20
CA TYR A 97 7.13 -23.94 9.71
C TYR A 97 8.57 -23.62 10.10
N LYS A 98 9.49 -23.78 9.13
CA LYS A 98 10.91 -23.44 9.29
C LYS A 98 11.22 -22.00 8.90
N ILE A 99 10.32 -21.34 8.17
CA ILE A 99 10.45 -19.95 7.73
C ILE A 99 9.21 -19.19 8.16
N VAL A 100 9.42 -18.15 8.96
CA VAL A 100 8.36 -17.22 9.41
C VAL A 100 8.70 -15.82 8.95
N HIS A 101 7.80 -15.20 8.19
CA HIS A 101 7.95 -13.88 7.58
C HIS A 101 6.89 -12.92 8.17
N VAL A 102 7.32 -11.97 8.97
CA VAL A 102 6.44 -11.14 9.80
C VAL A 102 6.29 -9.73 9.24
N HIS A 103 5.04 -9.30 9.05
CA HIS A 103 4.65 -8.01 8.48
C HIS A 103 3.81 -7.19 9.49
N GLN A 104 4.21 -7.17 10.76
CA GLN A 104 3.46 -6.55 11.86
C GLN A 104 4.11 -5.25 12.36
N ASP A 105 4.82 -4.54 11.49
CA ASP A 105 5.51 -3.29 11.83
C ASP A 105 6.29 -3.39 13.16
N CYS A 106 6.15 -2.40 14.03
CA CYS A 106 6.82 -2.35 15.33
C CYS A 106 6.51 -3.56 16.22
N LEU A 107 5.35 -4.21 16.07
CA LEU A 107 4.94 -5.34 16.90
C LEU A 107 5.48 -6.69 16.40
N SER A 108 6.25 -6.71 15.31
CA SER A 108 6.89 -7.91 14.79
C SER A 108 7.75 -8.64 15.83
N SER A 109 8.38 -7.89 16.75
CA SER A 109 9.21 -8.47 17.81
C SER A 109 8.48 -9.46 18.72
N VAL A 110 7.17 -9.27 18.95
CA VAL A 110 6.33 -10.15 19.78
C VAL A 110 6.25 -11.56 19.17
N ILE A 111 5.97 -11.59 17.87
CA ILE A 111 5.81 -12.83 17.11
C ILE A 111 7.16 -13.51 16.91
N LEU A 112 8.17 -12.73 16.51
CA LEU A 112 9.54 -13.23 16.30
C LEU A 112 10.16 -13.81 17.57
N LYS A 113 9.84 -13.24 18.73
CA LYS A 113 10.23 -13.80 20.04
C LYS A 113 9.59 -15.16 20.29
N ALA A 114 8.29 -15.32 20.00
CA ALA A 114 7.61 -16.61 20.12
C ALA A 114 8.18 -17.63 19.13
N ALA A 115 8.34 -17.27 17.86
CA ALA A 115 8.95 -18.12 16.85
C ALA A 115 10.37 -18.59 17.25
N LYS A 116 11.20 -17.68 17.79
CA LYS A 116 12.54 -18.01 18.30
C LYS A 116 12.46 -19.00 19.46
N LYS A 117 11.53 -18.80 20.40
CA LYS A 117 11.33 -19.70 21.55
C LYS A 117 10.97 -21.12 21.11
N HIS A 118 10.22 -21.27 20.03
CA HIS A 118 9.81 -22.56 19.46
C HIS A 118 10.79 -23.11 18.41
N GLY A 119 12.00 -22.53 18.30
CA GLY A 119 13.08 -23.07 17.48
C GLY A 119 12.92 -22.85 15.98
N VAL A 120 12.07 -21.93 15.53
CA VAL A 120 11.97 -21.59 14.11
C VAL A 120 13.32 -21.05 13.63
N PRO A 121 13.99 -21.70 12.66
CA PRO A 121 15.36 -21.33 12.28
C PRO A 121 15.44 -20.02 11.48
N VAL A 122 14.51 -19.76 10.59
CA VAL A 122 14.49 -18.55 9.75
C VAL A 122 13.33 -17.64 10.16
N ARG A 123 13.66 -16.45 10.65
CA ARG A 123 12.72 -15.48 11.19
C ARG A 123 12.98 -14.12 10.54
N ILE A 124 12.05 -13.70 9.70
CA ILE A 124 12.16 -12.52 8.87
C ILE A 124 11.25 -11.42 9.42
N ALA A 125 11.76 -10.21 9.60
CA ALA A 125 10.97 -9.01 9.79
C ALA A 125 11.00 -8.18 8.51
N HIS A 126 9.83 -7.76 8.00
CA HIS A 126 9.73 -6.95 6.79
C HIS A 126 9.05 -5.63 7.10
N SER A 127 9.74 -4.54 6.81
CA SER A 127 9.24 -3.17 6.99
C SER A 127 8.57 -2.67 5.71
N HIS A 128 7.35 -2.13 5.86
CA HIS A 128 6.53 -1.60 4.75
C HIS A 128 6.18 -0.12 4.91
N SER A 129 6.64 0.53 5.97
CA SER A 129 6.31 1.93 6.26
C SER A 129 7.52 2.68 6.77
N ALA A 130 7.69 3.92 6.28
CA ALA A 130 8.76 4.82 6.71
C ALA A 130 8.43 5.58 8.01
N ASN A 131 7.22 5.44 8.55
CA ASN A 131 6.80 6.09 9.80
C ASN A 131 5.59 5.38 10.41
N GLN A 132 5.15 5.85 11.57
CA GLN A 132 3.93 5.40 12.26
C GLN A 132 3.19 6.60 12.83
N ASP A 133 1.87 6.46 12.96
CA ASP A 133 1.03 7.48 13.60
C ASP A 133 1.52 7.79 15.01
N LYS A 134 1.77 9.07 15.29
CA LYS A 134 2.23 9.57 16.60
C LYS A 134 1.06 9.71 17.58
N ASN A 135 0.35 8.62 17.83
CA ASN A 135 -0.72 8.54 18.82
C ASN A 135 -0.19 8.13 20.21
N LEU A 136 -1.07 8.05 21.22
CA LEU A 136 -0.72 7.66 22.60
C LEU A 136 0.01 6.31 22.70
N LYS A 137 -0.11 5.44 21.74
CA LYS A 137 0.57 4.13 21.67
C LYS A 137 1.95 4.21 21.03
N TYR A 138 2.36 5.36 20.50
CA TYR A 138 3.61 5.52 19.77
C TYR A 138 4.86 5.14 20.61
N PRO A 139 5.01 5.58 21.88
CA PRO A 139 6.16 5.19 22.69
C PRO A 139 6.26 3.68 22.90
N LEU A 140 5.11 3.03 23.10
CA LEU A 140 5.03 1.58 23.24
C LEU A 140 5.43 0.85 21.95
N LYS A 141 5.00 1.37 20.78
CA LYS A 141 5.43 0.84 19.48
C LYS A 141 6.94 0.92 19.33
N LEU A 142 7.57 2.05 19.69
CA LEU A 142 9.03 2.23 19.62
C LEU A 142 9.78 1.25 20.56
N TRP A 143 9.20 0.98 21.72
CA TRP A 143 9.78 0.00 22.65
C TRP A 143 9.81 -1.41 22.05
N TYR A 144 8.73 -1.87 21.43
CA TYR A 144 8.70 -3.16 20.72
C TYR A 144 9.62 -3.17 19.50
N LYS A 145 9.64 -2.09 18.72
CA LYS A 145 10.49 -1.94 17.54
C LYS A 145 11.96 -2.19 17.86
N ARG A 146 12.48 -1.64 18.97
CA ARG A 146 13.87 -1.80 19.41
C ARG A 146 14.31 -3.26 19.53
N ASP A 147 13.38 -4.15 19.84
CA ASP A 147 13.69 -5.55 20.08
C ASP A 147 13.62 -6.44 18.81
N ILE A 148 13.18 -5.90 17.66
CA ILE A 148 13.09 -6.65 16.41
C ILE A 148 14.42 -7.33 16.06
N PRO A 149 15.58 -6.64 15.99
CA PRO A 149 16.84 -7.25 15.59
C PRO A 149 17.30 -8.40 16.51
N LYS A 150 16.85 -8.44 17.77
CA LYS A 150 17.20 -9.51 18.72
C LYS A 150 16.58 -10.88 18.37
N TYR A 151 15.47 -10.86 17.65
CA TYR A 151 14.67 -12.05 17.41
C TYR A 151 14.65 -12.48 15.94
N THR A 152 15.14 -11.63 15.02
CA THR A 152 15.25 -11.91 13.60
C THR A 152 16.51 -12.67 13.23
N THR A 153 16.47 -13.33 12.08
CA THR A 153 17.65 -13.80 11.35
C THR A 153 17.91 -12.93 10.12
N ASN A 154 16.84 -12.35 9.54
CA ASN A 154 16.90 -11.53 8.34
C ASN A 154 15.99 -10.32 8.50
N LEU A 155 16.47 -9.17 8.05
CA LEU A 155 15.71 -7.91 8.01
C LEU A 155 15.47 -7.52 6.56
N LEU A 156 14.21 -7.31 6.20
CA LEU A 156 13.80 -6.87 4.87
C LEU A 156 13.03 -5.55 4.94
N ALA A 157 13.14 -4.74 3.90
CA ALA A 157 12.36 -3.50 3.77
C ALA A 157 11.92 -3.30 2.32
N CYS A 158 10.77 -2.68 2.11
CA CYS A 158 10.28 -2.34 0.77
C CYS A 158 11.05 -1.18 0.13
N GLY A 159 11.75 -0.36 0.90
CA GLY A 159 12.56 0.78 0.48
C GLY A 159 13.49 1.23 1.62
N ARG A 160 14.40 2.17 1.33
CA ARG A 160 15.41 2.64 2.30
C ARG A 160 14.77 3.29 3.52
N ASP A 161 13.88 4.27 3.29
CA ASP A 161 13.22 4.99 4.38
C ASP A 161 12.48 4.05 5.34
N ALA A 162 11.85 3.00 4.80
CA ALA A 162 11.17 1.98 5.60
C ALA A 162 12.16 1.14 6.42
N GLY A 163 13.31 0.79 5.85
CA GLY A 163 14.37 0.03 6.51
C GLY A 163 15.06 0.85 7.60
N ASP A 164 15.49 2.05 7.27
CA ASP A 164 16.21 2.95 8.18
C ASP A 164 15.32 3.33 9.37
N TRP A 165 14.05 3.63 9.10
CA TRP A 165 13.10 3.92 10.18
C TRP A 165 12.87 2.71 11.08
N MET A 166 12.68 1.51 10.52
CA MET A 166 12.33 0.33 11.31
C MET A 166 13.51 -0.26 12.05
N PHE A 167 14.69 -0.33 11.43
CA PHE A 167 15.81 -1.13 11.91
C PHE A 167 16.96 -0.31 12.49
N GLY A 168 16.94 1.02 12.32
CA GLY A 168 17.84 1.94 13.04
C GLY A 168 19.34 1.65 12.85
N GLY A 169 19.78 1.36 11.63
CA GLY A 169 21.18 1.10 11.31
C GLY A 169 21.60 -0.39 11.34
N ALA A 170 20.73 -1.31 11.74
CA ALA A 170 20.99 -2.73 11.51
C ALA A 170 20.93 -3.04 10.01
N PRO A 171 21.83 -3.89 9.46
CA PRO A 171 21.85 -4.19 8.03
C PRO A 171 20.60 -4.93 7.61
N TYR A 172 19.97 -4.49 6.51
CA TYR A 172 18.78 -5.08 5.93
C TYR A 172 18.91 -5.20 4.40
N GLN A 173 18.06 -6.02 3.81
CA GLN A 173 17.94 -6.16 2.36
C GLN A 173 16.67 -5.45 1.87
N ILE A 174 16.76 -4.80 0.70
CA ILE A 174 15.60 -4.20 0.06
C ILE A 174 14.93 -5.28 -0.82
N VAL A 175 13.63 -5.43 -0.63
CA VAL A 175 12.73 -6.26 -1.46
C VAL A 175 11.63 -5.34 -1.96
N ASN A 176 11.77 -4.87 -3.19
CA ASN A 176 10.85 -3.92 -3.79
C ASN A 176 9.45 -4.53 -3.94
N ASN A 177 8.43 -3.69 -3.87
CA ASN A 177 7.07 -4.09 -4.17
C ASN A 177 6.94 -4.39 -5.67
N ALA A 178 6.57 -5.62 -6.01
CA ALA A 178 6.37 -6.06 -7.39
C ALA A 178 4.90 -6.04 -7.78
N ILE A 179 4.64 -5.78 -9.07
CA ILE A 179 3.32 -5.86 -9.69
C ILE A 179 3.38 -6.74 -10.94
N ASP A 180 2.23 -7.21 -11.39
CA ASP A 180 2.09 -7.76 -12.74
C ASP A 180 1.90 -6.59 -13.72
N VAL A 181 2.99 -6.17 -14.37
CA VAL A 181 2.98 -5.04 -15.31
C VAL A 181 1.99 -5.25 -16.45
N SER A 182 1.79 -6.50 -16.89
CA SER A 182 0.88 -6.83 -18.01
C SER A 182 -0.57 -6.46 -17.72
N ALA A 183 -0.99 -6.56 -16.46
CA ALA A 183 -2.34 -6.17 -16.01
C ALA A 183 -2.58 -4.65 -16.09
N TYR A 184 -1.51 -3.85 -16.01
CA TYR A 184 -1.58 -2.38 -15.99
C TYR A 184 -1.25 -1.73 -17.33
N THR A 185 -0.72 -2.47 -18.30
CA THR A 185 -0.36 -1.93 -19.62
C THR A 185 -1.53 -1.16 -20.25
N TYR A 186 -1.25 0.07 -20.68
CA TYR A 186 -2.26 0.95 -21.28
C TYR A 186 -2.95 0.30 -22.48
N SER A 187 -4.28 0.38 -22.49
CA SER A 187 -5.12 -0.12 -23.57
C SER A 187 -6.21 0.93 -23.92
N PRO A 188 -6.17 1.50 -25.15
CA PRO A 188 -7.20 2.43 -25.59
C PRO A 188 -8.60 1.82 -25.56
N ILE A 189 -8.73 0.52 -25.81
CA ILE A 189 -10.01 -0.20 -25.79
C ILE A 189 -10.55 -0.24 -24.37
N LYS A 190 -9.75 -0.70 -23.41
CA LYS A 190 -10.13 -0.74 -21.98
C LYS A 190 -10.46 0.65 -21.45
N ARG A 191 -9.69 1.67 -21.86
CA ARG A 191 -9.98 3.05 -21.49
C ARG A 191 -11.39 3.48 -21.94
N LEU A 192 -11.73 3.24 -23.19
CA LEU A 192 -13.06 3.58 -23.75
C LEU A 192 -14.18 2.80 -23.03
N GLU A 193 -13.98 1.51 -22.79
CA GLU A 193 -14.94 0.67 -22.08
C GLU A 193 -15.17 1.16 -20.65
N MET A 194 -14.10 1.39 -19.89
CA MET A 194 -14.19 1.81 -18.50
C MET A 194 -14.80 3.22 -18.38
N ARG A 195 -14.40 4.17 -19.25
CA ARG A 195 -15.01 5.51 -19.25
C ARG A 195 -16.50 5.44 -19.57
N ARG A 196 -16.91 4.62 -20.55
CA ARG A 196 -18.32 4.40 -20.87
C ARG A 196 -19.09 3.78 -19.71
N GLU A 197 -18.55 2.74 -19.06
CA GLU A 197 -19.18 2.10 -17.89
C GLU A 197 -19.35 3.06 -16.72
N MET A 198 -18.40 3.94 -16.55
CA MET A 198 -18.46 4.97 -15.51
C MET A 198 -19.26 6.21 -15.92
N GLY A 199 -19.79 6.27 -17.15
CA GLY A 199 -20.48 7.48 -17.67
C GLY A 199 -19.56 8.71 -17.69
N LEU A 200 -18.30 8.50 -18.05
CA LEU A 200 -17.28 9.54 -18.27
C LEU A 200 -17.18 9.74 -19.79
N ALA A 201 -17.33 10.99 -20.24
CA ALA A 201 -17.13 11.37 -21.63
C ALA A 201 -15.72 11.98 -21.81
N ASP A 202 -15.65 13.27 -22.09
CA ASP A 202 -14.41 13.99 -22.35
C ASP A 202 -13.86 14.73 -21.11
N GLU A 203 -14.41 14.41 -19.92
CA GLU A 203 -13.94 15.03 -18.68
C GLU A 203 -12.48 14.73 -18.39
N LEU A 204 -11.78 15.71 -17.78
CA LEU A 204 -10.50 15.49 -17.14
C LEU A 204 -10.71 14.63 -15.88
N VAL A 205 -10.14 13.42 -15.88
CA VAL A 205 -10.29 12.48 -14.80
C VAL A 205 -9.01 12.41 -13.95
N ILE A 206 -9.09 12.91 -12.73
CA ILE A 206 -8.01 12.80 -11.76
C ILE A 206 -8.29 11.58 -10.87
N GLY A 207 -7.31 10.70 -10.74
CA GLY A 207 -7.41 9.49 -9.94
C GLY A 207 -6.54 9.50 -8.70
N HIS A 208 -7.03 8.86 -7.65
CA HIS A 208 -6.24 8.50 -6.48
C HIS A 208 -6.65 7.11 -6.00
N VAL A 209 -5.67 6.28 -5.72
CA VAL A 209 -5.87 4.94 -5.14
C VAL A 209 -5.14 4.86 -3.82
N GLY A 210 -5.88 4.71 -2.74
CA GLY A 210 -5.29 4.64 -1.41
C GLY A 210 -6.32 4.50 -0.29
N ARG A 211 -5.83 4.07 0.88
CA ARG A 211 -6.67 3.97 2.07
C ARG A 211 -7.02 5.35 2.60
N PHE A 212 -8.28 5.57 2.96
CA PHE A 212 -8.72 6.82 3.60
C PHE A 212 -8.20 6.87 5.05
N ASN A 213 -7.00 7.39 5.20
CA ASN A 213 -6.30 7.63 6.46
C ASN A 213 -5.38 8.85 6.35
N GLN A 214 -4.84 9.31 7.48
CA GLN A 214 -4.00 10.51 7.56
C GLN A 214 -2.82 10.50 6.56
N PRO A 215 -2.02 9.42 6.39
CA PRO A 215 -0.87 9.43 5.48
C PRO A 215 -1.19 9.79 4.04
N LYS A 216 -2.37 9.43 3.54
CA LYS A 216 -2.78 9.67 2.14
C LYS A 216 -3.26 11.09 1.85
N ASN A 217 -3.48 11.90 2.88
CA ASN A 217 -3.76 13.34 2.78
C ASN A 217 -4.92 13.72 1.85
N HIS A 218 -6.02 12.97 1.94
CA HIS A 218 -7.23 13.24 1.14
C HIS A 218 -7.81 14.65 1.34
N PRO A 219 -7.75 15.28 2.54
CA PRO A 219 -8.23 16.65 2.70
C PRO A 219 -7.54 17.64 1.76
N PHE A 220 -6.23 17.50 1.58
CA PHE A 220 -5.44 18.32 0.65
C PHE A 220 -5.82 18.04 -0.81
N LEU A 221 -6.00 16.76 -1.17
CA LEU A 221 -6.44 16.39 -2.53
C LEU A 221 -7.80 17.01 -2.90
N LEU A 222 -8.77 16.97 -1.98
CA LEU A 222 -10.08 17.59 -2.18
C LEU A 222 -9.98 19.11 -2.34
N ALA A 223 -9.13 19.77 -1.56
CA ALA A 223 -8.92 21.20 -1.66
C ALA A 223 -8.30 21.61 -3.00
N ILE A 224 -7.28 20.87 -3.48
CA ILE A 224 -6.68 21.09 -4.81
C ILE A 224 -7.73 20.87 -5.90
N PHE A 225 -8.49 19.81 -5.80
CA PHE A 225 -9.51 19.51 -6.80
C PHE A 225 -10.61 20.58 -6.85
N ALA A 226 -11.01 21.12 -5.70
CA ALA A 226 -11.95 22.25 -5.64
C ALA A 226 -11.40 23.50 -6.34
N ALA A 227 -10.11 23.74 -6.26
CA ALA A 227 -9.47 24.84 -6.97
C ALA A 227 -9.35 24.57 -8.48
N LEU A 228 -9.06 23.32 -8.88
CA LEU A 228 -9.03 22.90 -10.28
C LEU A 228 -10.39 23.07 -10.96
N LEU A 229 -11.49 22.71 -10.28
CA LEU A 229 -12.86 22.83 -10.82
C LEU A 229 -13.25 24.25 -11.23
N LYS A 230 -12.61 25.29 -10.69
CA LYS A 230 -12.86 26.69 -11.12
C LYS A 230 -12.38 26.96 -12.54
N LYS A 231 -11.40 26.16 -13.03
CA LYS A 231 -10.81 26.27 -14.37
C LYS A 231 -11.30 25.18 -15.30
N GLU A 232 -11.46 23.99 -14.76
CA GLU A 232 -11.93 22.79 -15.46
C GLU A 232 -13.27 22.32 -14.88
N PRO A 233 -14.41 22.99 -15.17
CA PRO A 233 -15.70 22.69 -14.57
C PRO A 233 -16.20 21.25 -14.83
N ASN A 234 -15.67 20.60 -15.88
CA ASN A 234 -16.03 19.23 -16.24
C ASN A 234 -15.07 18.18 -15.65
N ALA A 235 -14.14 18.57 -14.78
CA ALA A 235 -13.24 17.60 -14.18
C ALA A 235 -13.97 16.67 -13.19
N THR A 236 -13.50 15.43 -13.11
CA THR A 236 -13.98 14.41 -12.16
C THR A 236 -12.83 13.87 -11.35
N LEU A 237 -13.03 13.73 -10.03
CA LEU A 237 -12.07 13.09 -9.11
C LEU A 237 -12.55 11.69 -8.76
N LEU A 238 -11.75 10.67 -9.09
CA LEU A 238 -11.98 9.27 -8.72
C LEU A 238 -11.15 8.89 -7.49
N LEU A 239 -11.82 8.55 -6.41
CA LEU A 239 -11.19 8.12 -5.16
C LEU A 239 -11.47 6.63 -4.91
N VAL A 240 -10.43 5.81 -5.07
CA VAL A 240 -10.49 4.35 -4.92
C VAL A 240 -9.85 3.94 -3.61
N GLY A 241 -10.58 3.22 -2.78
CA GLY A 241 -10.12 2.69 -1.50
C GLY A 241 -11.17 2.80 -0.42
N GLY A 242 -10.88 2.22 0.72
CA GLY A 242 -11.70 2.29 1.93
C GLY A 242 -10.89 2.85 3.10
N GLY A 243 -11.54 3.13 4.20
CA GLY A 243 -10.85 3.59 5.42
C GLY A 243 -11.77 4.37 6.35
N GLU A 244 -11.30 4.56 7.57
CA GLU A 244 -12.10 5.20 8.64
C GLU A 244 -12.40 6.68 8.40
N ASP A 245 -11.55 7.37 7.59
CA ASP A 245 -11.73 8.79 7.28
C ASP A 245 -12.64 9.04 6.05
N MET A 246 -13.07 7.99 5.33
CA MET A 246 -13.89 8.17 4.12
C MET A 246 -15.19 8.96 4.37
N PRO A 247 -15.98 8.74 5.46
CA PRO A 247 -17.17 9.55 5.73
C PRO A 247 -16.84 11.03 5.97
N LYS A 248 -15.71 11.34 6.60
CA LYS A 248 -15.24 12.71 6.80
C LYS A 248 -14.89 13.38 5.47
N MET A 249 -14.27 12.63 4.55
CA MET A 249 -13.91 13.15 3.22
C MET A 249 -15.14 13.40 2.35
N GLN A 250 -16.16 12.56 2.45
CA GLN A 250 -17.45 12.80 1.81
C GLN A 250 -18.14 14.06 2.35
N ALA A 251 -18.07 14.28 3.67
CA ALA A 251 -18.58 15.53 4.28
C ALA A 251 -17.78 16.74 3.79
N LYS A 252 -16.44 16.63 3.73
CA LYS A 252 -15.56 17.70 3.22
C LYS A 252 -15.82 18.04 1.76
N ALA A 253 -16.09 17.07 0.90
CA ALA A 253 -16.45 17.30 -0.50
C ALA A 253 -17.76 18.09 -0.62
N ARG A 254 -18.76 17.81 0.23
CA ARG A 254 -20.01 18.62 0.30
C ARG A 254 -19.74 20.04 0.79
N GLU A 255 -18.94 20.20 1.84
CA GLU A 255 -18.55 21.52 2.38
C GLU A 255 -17.86 22.39 1.33
N LEU A 256 -17.01 21.80 0.49
CA LEU A 256 -16.31 22.48 -0.61
C LEU A 256 -17.19 22.70 -1.85
N GLY A 257 -18.42 22.20 -1.87
CA GLY A 257 -19.33 22.32 -3.03
C GLY A 257 -18.90 21.51 -4.26
N ILE A 258 -18.12 20.44 -4.06
CA ILE A 258 -17.56 19.63 -5.16
C ILE A 258 -18.11 18.18 -5.18
N ALA A 259 -19.11 17.88 -4.35
CA ALA A 259 -19.57 16.50 -4.13
C ALA A 259 -20.02 15.80 -5.44
N ASP A 260 -20.63 16.53 -6.36
CA ASP A 260 -21.13 15.99 -7.63
C ASP A 260 -19.99 15.64 -8.61
N HIS A 261 -18.79 16.16 -8.38
CA HIS A 261 -17.59 15.92 -9.17
C HIS A 261 -16.61 14.92 -8.53
N VAL A 262 -16.94 14.39 -7.34
CA VAL A 262 -16.08 13.42 -6.63
C VAL A 262 -16.77 12.09 -6.51
N ARG A 263 -16.17 11.03 -7.05
CA ARG A 263 -16.66 9.67 -7.00
C ARG A 263 -15.88 8.85 -5.99
N PHE A 264 -16.52 8.49 -4.87
CA PHE A 264 -15.97 7.61 -3.84
C PHE A 264 -16.33 6.16 -4.21
N LEU A 265 -15.37 5.43 -4.80
CA LEU A 265 -15.62 4.11 -5.38
C LEU A 265 -15.49 2.95 -4.38
N GLY A 266 -15.04 3.23 -3.15
CA GLY A 266 -14.77 2.19 -2.16
C GLY A 266 -13.61 1.28 -2.55
N VAL A 267 -13.52 0.12 -1.91
CA VAL A 267 -12.49 -0.88 -2.21
C VAL A 267 -12.87 -1.64 -3.48
N ARG A 268 -11.99 -1.63 -4.48
CA ARG A 268 -12.20 -2.23 -5.80
C ARG A 268 -11.20 -3.35 -6.07
N SER A 269 -11.57 -4.28 -6.93
CA SER A 269 -10.69 -5.36 -7.44
C SER A 269 -10.13 -5.08 -8.83
N ASP A 270 -10.72 -4.16 -9.55
CA ASP A 270 -10.44 -3.76 -10.93
C ASP A 270 -9.66 -2.44 -11.01
N VAL A 271 -8.72 -2.24 -10.08
CA VAL A 271 -7.93 -1.00 -10.01
C VAL A 271 -7.16 -0.76 -11.30
N ALA A 272 -6.64 -1.81 -11.94
CA ALA A 272 -5.94 -1.71 -13.21
C ALA A 272 -6.83 -1.14 -14.33
N ASP A 273 -8.09 -1.57 -14.38
CA ASP A 273 -9.06 -1.08 -15.38
C ASP A 273 -9.52 0.35 -15.04
N LEU A 274 -9.71 0.66 -13.74
CA LEU A 274 -10.02 2.03 -13.29
C LEU A 274 -8.90 3.02 -13.63
N MET A 275 -7.63 2.60 -13.53
CA MET A 275 -6.49 3.44 -13.93
C MET A 275 -6.51 3.76 -15.43
N GLN A 276 -7.04 2.89 -16.29
CA GLN A 276 -7.20 3.19 -17.72
C GLN A 276 -8.16 4.38 -17.98
N ALA A 277 -9.14 4.60 -17.09
CA ALA A 277 -10.09 5.72 -17.24
C ALA A 277 -9.53 7.07 -16.80
N MET A 278 -8.43 7.08 -16.06
CA MET A 278 -7.80 8.28 -15.50
C MET A 278 -6.94 9.00 -16.55
N ASP A 279 -6.75 10.31 -16.36
CA ASP A 279 -5.83 11.15 -17.15
C ASP A 279 -4.59 11.52 -16.33
N VAL A 280 -4.76 11.70 -15.03
CA VAL A 280 -3.69 12.06 -14.08
C VAL A 280 -3.88 11.29 -12.79
N PHE A 281 -2.78 10.79 -12.23
CA PHE A 281 -2.74 10.17 -10.92
C PHE A 281 -2.18 11.12 -9.87
N ALA A 282 -2.98 11.51 -8.87
CA ALA A 282 -2.59 12.43 -7.81
C ALA A 282 -2.25 11.68 -6.52
N PHE A 283 -1.04 11.90 -5.98
CA PHE A 283 -0.55 11.18 -4.81
C PHE A 283 0.09 12.11 -3.76
N PRO A 284 -0.72 12.84 -2.98
CA PRO A 284 -0.26 13.86 -2.04
C PRO A 284 0.13 13.32 -0.68
N SER A 285 0.60 12.08 -0.59
CA SER A 285 0.90 11.41 0.66
C SER A 285 1.93 12.15 1.51
N LEU A 286 1.72 12.15 2.83
CA LEU A 286 2.60 12.78 3.81
C LEU A 286 3.85 11.96 4.10
N TYR A 287 3.77 10.65 3.98
CA TYR A 287 4.87 9.70 4.06
C TYR A 287 4.45 8.34 3.49
N GLU A 288 5.39 7.61 2.93
CA GLU A 288 5.21 6.26 2.38
C GLU A 288 6.44 5.39 2.67
N GLY A 289 6.27 4.06 2.51
CA GLY A 289 7.40 3.18 2.28
C GLY A 289 7.73 3.15 0.77
N LEU A 290 7.35 2.08 0.08
CA LEU A 290 7.30 2.05 -1.39
C LEU A 290 5.83 1.81 -1.80
N PRO A 291 5.08 2.85 -2.22
CA PRO A 291 3.67 2.70 -2.51
C PRO A 291 3.43 1.89 -3.79
N VAL A 292 2.78 0.73 -3.65
CA VAL A 292 2.45 -0.16 -4.79
C VAL A 292 1.65 0.59 -5.84
N THR A 293 0.69 1.42 -5.43
CA THR A 293 -0.17 2.18 -6.34
C THR A 293 0.58 3.18 -7.22
N MET A 294 1.75 3.67 -6.77
CA MET A 294 2.62 4.50 -7.61
C MET A 294 3.31 3.68 -8.71
N VAL A 295 3.69 2.44 -8.39
CA VAL A 295 4.25 1.51 -9.40
C VAL A 295 3.17 1.14 -10.41
N GLU A 296 1.96 0.87 -9.94
CA GLU A 296 0.78 0.55 -10.76
C GLU A 296 0.41 1.71 -11.71
N ALA A 297 0.33 2.94 -11.21
CA ALA A 297 0.02 4.12 -12.03
C ALA A 297 1.06 4.37 -13.12
N GLN A 298 2.35 4.26 -12.81
CA GLN A 298 3.43 4.39 -13.80
C GLN A 298 3.39 3.27 -14.84
N ALA A 299 3.11 2.02 -14.43
CA ALA A 299 2.94 0.91 -15.36
C ALA A 299 1.73 1.11 -16.29
N SER A 300 0.70 1.84 -15.83
CA SER A 300 -0.45 2.24 -16.67
C SER A 300 -0.15 3.41 -17.61
N GLY A 301 1.07 3.95 -17.59
CA GLY A 301 1.44 5.13 -18.38
C GLY A 301 0.80 6.42 -17.90
N LEU A 302 0.25 6.46 -16.68
CA LEU A 302 -0.40 7.66 -16.14
C LEU A 302 0.62 8.71 -15.71
N PRO A 303 0.42 9.98 -16.12
CA PRO A 303 1.07 11.10 -15.49
C PRO A 303 0.79 11.12 -13.99
N CYS A 304 1.85 11.19 -13.18
CA CYS A 304 1.75 11.13 -11.73
C CYS A 304 2.21 12.44 -11.10
N ILE A 305 1.38 13.01 -10.24
CA ILE A 305 1.72 14.17 -9.43
C ILE A 305 1.84 13.72 -7.99
N ILE A 306 3.03 13.82 -7.43
CA ILE A 306 3.35 13.27 -6.14
C ILE A 306 3.89 14.32 -5.17
N SER A 307 3.68 14.08 -3.88
CA SER A 307 4.29 14.86 -2.81
C SER A 307 5.82 14.67 -2.79
N ASP A 308 6.57 15.69 -2.40
CA ASP A 308 8.00 15.62 -2.10
C ASP A 308 8.34 14.76 -0.87
N LYS A 309 7.33 14.31 -0.14
CA LYS A 309 7.45 13.38 1.00
C LYS A 309 7.42 11.91 0.59
N VAL A 310 7.12 11.64 -0.67
CA VAL A 310 7.15 10.28 -1.22
C VAL A 310 8.59 9.93 -1.61
N PRO A 311 9.12 8.75 -1.24
CA PRO A 311 10.50 8.38 -1.53
C PRO A 311 10.82 8.44 -3.04
N PRO A 312 11.97 9.01 -3.45
CA PRO A 312 12.37 9.05 -4.86
C PRO A 312 12.51 7.66 -5.50
N GLU A 313 12.73 6.62 -4.71
CA GLU A 313 12.82 5.23 -5.19
C GLU A 313 11.52 4.73 -5.84
N CYS A 314 10.39 5.38 -5.61
CA CYS A 314 9.14 5.06 -6.29
C CYS A 314 9.02 5.67 -7.69
N ILE A 315 9.94 6.57 -8.09
CA ILE A 315 9.98 7.16 -9.44
C ILE A 315 10.73 6.20 -10.35
N LEU A 316 9.98 5.41 -11.11
CA LEU A 316 10.51 4.35 -11.98
C LEU A 316 10.57 4.77 -13.45
N THR A 317 9.79 5.79 -13.84
CA THR A 317 9.66 6.27 -15.21
C THR A 317 9.94 7.77 -15.29
N GLU A 318 10.99 8.13 -16.03
CA GLU A 318 11.30 9.54 -16.29
C GLU A 318 10.20 10.18 -17.15
N GLY A 319 9.83 11.43 -16.81
CA GLY A 319 8.82 12.20 -17.53
C GLY A 319 7.36 11.92 -17.14
N LEU A 320 7.06 10.81 -16.50
CA LEU A 320 5.69 10.52 -16.02
C LEU A 320 5.43 11.03 -14.59
N VAL A 321 6.49 11.30 -13.81
CA VAL A 321 6.35 11.67 -12.40
C VAL A 321 6.79 13.10 -12.18
N LEU A 322 5.88 13.93 -11.69
CA LEU A 322 6.13 15.29 -11.23
C LEU A 322 6.29 15.29 -9.71
N GLN A 323 7.52 15.37 -9.24
CA GLN A 323 7.85 15.56 -7.82
C GLN A 323 8.48 16.92 -7.65
N GLU A 324 7.69 17.94 -7.38
CA GLU A 324 8.22 19.28 -7.14
C GLU A 324 7.87 19.81 -5.77
N LYS A 325 8.92 20.14 -5.03
CA LYS A 325 8.81 20.90 -3.78
C LYS A 325 8.08 22.23 -3.99
N THR A 326 8.24 22.83 -5.16
CA THR A 326 7.72 24.15 -5.47
C THR A 326 6.21 24.16 -5.69
N ILE A 327 5.64 23.17 -6.39
CA ILE A 327 4.19 23.11 -6.59
C ILE A 327 3.48 22.90 -5.25
N TRP A 328 3.90 21.93 -4.46
CA TRP A 328 3.33 21.66 -3.15
C TRP A 328 3.79 22.67 -2.09
N LYS A 329 5.02 23.21 -2.18
CA LYS A 329 5.58 24.20 -1.26
C LYS A 329 4.91 25.55 -1.40
N ASN A 330 4.63 26.02 -2.63
CA ASN A 330 3.87 27.26 -2.84
C ASN A 330 2.43 27.15 -2.29
N PHE A 331 1.90 25.92 -2.16
CA PHE A 331 0.64 25.66 -1.47
C PHE A 331 0.78 25.64 0.05
N LEU A 332 1.96 25.31 0.60
CA LEU A 332 2.20 25.15 2.04
C LEU A 332 2.85 26.36 2.71
N GLU A 333 3.55 27.23 1.95
CA GLU A 333 4.34 28.36 2.54
C GLU A 333 3.62 29.71 2.57
N ARG A 334 2.45 29.85 1.97
CA ARG A 334 1.65 31.06 2.09
C ARG A 334 0.55 30.90 3.13
N ASP A 335 0.92 31.31 4.32
CA ASP A 335 0.05 31.65 5.45
C ASP A 335 -1.23 30.83 5.62
N ILE A 336 -1.19 29.83 6.43
CA ILE A 336 -2.14 29.60 7.51
C ILE A 336 -1.78 28.27 8.17
N ILE A 337 -0.76 28.30 9.01
CA ILE A 337 -0.78 27.49 10.19
C ILE A 337 -0.99 28.48 11.34
N SER A 338 -2.25 28.87 11.56
CA SER A 338 -2.63 29.31 12.88
C SER A 338 -2.72 28.08 13.77
N GLU A 339 -2.27 28.18 14.99
CA GLU A 339 -2.16 27.13 16.01
C GLU A 339 -3.51 26.49 16.43
N SER A 340 -4.45 26.30 15.53
CA SER A 340 -5.67 25.54 15.75
C SER A 340 -5.70 24.34 14.79
N ASN A 341 -6.01 23.18 15.34
CA ASN A 341 -6.09 21.85 14.71
C ASN A 341 -7.03 21.70 13.48
N SER A 342 -7.20 22.74 12.67
CA SER A 342 -7.94 22.75 11.42
C SER A 342 -7.01 23.24 10.33
N CYS A 343 -6.58 22.31 9.44
CA CYS A 343 -5.87 22.64 8.22
C CYS A 343 -6.86 23.28 7.24
N GLU A 344 -7.13 24.57 7.37
CA GLU A 344 -7.78 25.37 6.31
C GLU A 344 -6.71 25.82 5.33
N LEU A 345 -6.72 25.18 4.15
CA LEU A 345 -5.81 25.52 3.07
C LEU A 345 -6.47 26.58 2.17
N TYR A 346 -5.95 27.79 2.17
CA TYR A 346 -6.27 28.82 1.18
C TYR A 346 -5.38 28.65 -0.06
N PHE A 347 -5.97 28.65 -1.24
CA PHE A 347 -5.28 28.52 -2.52
C PHE A 347 -5.28 29.86 -3.28
N GLU A 348 -4.10 30.29 -3.73
CA GLU A 348 -4.03 31.36 -4.73
C GLU A 348 -4.15 30.75 -6.16
N GLU A 349 -4.95 31.39 -7.02
CA GLU A 349 -5.15 30.99 -8.43
C GLU A 349 -3.86 30.81 -9.22
N LYS A 350 -2.85 31.64 -8.97
CA LYS A 350 -1.52 31.59 -9.63
C LYS A 350 -0.78 30.26 -9.51
N ASN A 351 -1.04 29.48 -8.45
CA ASN A 351 -0.36 28.21 -8.24
C ASN A 351 -0.97 27.07 -9.08
N ILE A 352 -2.26 27.20 -9.40
CA ILE A 352 -2.95 26.25 -10.26
C ILE A 352 -2.62 26.55 -11.73
N GLU A 353 -2.49 27.82 -12.10
CA GLU A 353 -2.03 28.20 -13.43
C GLU A 353 -0.65 27.62 -13.74
N ALA A 354 0.30 27.76 -12.81
CA ALA A 354 1.63 27.19 -12.95
C ALA A 354 1.59 25.65 -13.05
N PHE A 355 0.66 25.01 -12.36
CA PHE A 355 0.46 23.57 -12.42
C PHE A 355 -0.14 23.13 -13.77
N VAL A 356 -1.22 23.76 -14.22
CA VAL A 356 -1.84 23.50 -15.54
C VAL A 356 -0.86 23.78 -16.66
N GLU A 357 -0.16 24.92 -16.64
CA GLU A 357 0.87 25.28 -17.64
C GLU A 357 2.01 24.24 -17.71
N LYS A 358 2.33 23.62 -16.60
CA LYS A 358 3.36 22.57 -16.55
C LYS A 358 2.86 21.24 -17.08
N LEU A 359 1.59 20.88 -16.82
CA LEU A 359 0.92 19.74 -17.45
C LEU A 359 0.85 19.94 -18.97
N ASP A 360 0.49 21.11 -19.47
CA ASP A 360 0.45 21.43 -20.89
C ASP A 360 1.82 21.25 -21.57
N LYS A 361 2.90 21.66 -20.90
CA LYS A 361 4.28 21.50 -21.42
C LYS A 361 4.75 20.04 -21.47
N LEU A 362 4.34 19.25 -20.50
CA LEU A 362 4.75 17.83 -20.39
C LEU A 362 3.89 16.92 -21.26
N TYR A 363 2.65 17.31 -21.51
CA TYR A 363 1.67 16.49 -22.21
C TYR A 363 0.94 17.31 -23.30
N PRO A 364 1.66 17.78 -24.34
CA PRO A 364 1.09 18.69 -25.36
C PRO A 364 -0.07 18.09 -26.17
N ASN A 365 -0.31 16.79 -26.05
CA ASN A 365 -1.42 16.08 -26.70
C ASN A 365 -2.66 15.93 -25.81
N ILE A 366 -2.57 16.33 -24.55
CA ILE A 366 -3.68 16.38 -23.60
C ILE A 366 -4.00 17.86 -23.44
N LYS A 367 -5.14 18.29 -23.96
CA LYS A 367 -5.56 19.70 -23.80
C LYS A 367 -6.01 19.90 -22.35
N PHE A 368 -5.14 20.49 -21.55
CA PHE A 368 -5.45 21.11 -20.26
C PHE A 368 -5.79 22.58 -20.51
N VAL A 369 -6.92 22.84 -21.16
CA VAL A 369 -7.33 24.21 -21.49
C VAL A 369 -8.25 24.77 -20.42
#